data_695b5f2f537848f4312808d876ca68be
#
_entry.id   695b5f2f537848f4312808d876ca68be
#
_cell.length_a   1.000
_cell.length_b   1.000
_cell.length_c   1.000
_cell.angle_alpha   90.00
_cell.angle_beta   90.00
_cell.angle_gamma   90.00
#
_symmetry.space_group_name_H-M   'P 1'
#
loop_
_entity.id
_entity.type
_entity.pdbx_description
1 polymer ?
#
loop_
_entity_poly.entity_id
_entity_poly.type
_entity_poly.pdbx_seq_one_letter_code
_entity_poly.pdbx_strand_id
1 'polypeptide(L)'
;TITQQLAKNVFLSNERSYERKVREIFIALELEKKYTKDQILEFYINNIYFANGYYGIEAASKGYFNKSAKDLDLAEAAFLCSIPNRPSLYNPLEHYKNTLKRKSRILKQMLDADCITAAEYSDANYEEIILNPAQALKTQNYMTTYAISCATKALMQARGFEFQYKFDSTEEQKQYEK
;
A
#
# COMPACT_ATOMS: atom_id res chain seq x y z
N THR A 1 11.48 -6.04 -11.50
CA THR A 1 11.33 -7.12 -10.48
C THR A 1 10.58 -6.59 -9.25
N ILE A 2 10.11 -7.51 -8.40
CA ILE A 2 9.53 -7.16 -7.09
C ILE A 2 10.56 -6.40 -6.25
N THR A 3 11.81 -6.86 -6.22
CA THR A 3 12.90 -6.23 -5.49
C THR A 3 13.15 -4.79 -5.94
N GLN A 4 13.12 -4.52 -7.25
CA GLN A 4 13.24 -3.14 -7.76
C GLN A 4 12.04 -2.27 -7.38
N GLN A 5 10.83 -2.83 -7.37
CA GLN A 5 9.65 -2.09 -6.91
C GLN A 5 9.73 -1.77 -5.41
N LEU A 6 10.20 -2.73 -4.60
CA LEU A 6 10.47 -2.51 -3.18
C LEU A 6 11.51 -1.41 -2.98
N ALA A 7 12.66 -1.50 -3.68
CA ALA A 7 13.72 -0.49 -3.65
C ALA A 7 13.17 0.91 -3.98
N LYS A 8 12.36 1.01 -5.04
CA LYS A 8 11.73 2.28 -5.43
C LYS A 8 10.78 2.79 -4.33
N ASN A 9 9.91 1.94 -3.79
CA ASN A 9 8.85 2.37 -2.88
C ASN A 9 9.38 2.77 -1.50
N VAL A 10 10.46 2.15 -1.03
CA VAL A 10 10.99 2.34 0.33
C VAL A 10 12.12 3.37 0.38
N PHE A 11 13.02 3.37 -0.62
CA PHE A 11 14.28 4.13 -0.54
C PHE A 11 14.39 5.29 -1.51
N LEU A 12 13.47 5.42 -2.49
CA LEU A 12 13.61 6.40 -3.56
C LEU A 12 12.37 7.29 -3.68
N SER A 13 12.57 8.50 -4.24
CA SER A 13 11.49 9.40 -4.57
C SER A 13 10.73 8.96 -5.83
N ASN A 14 9.52 9.53 -6.04
CA ASN A 14 8.70 9.25 -7.23
C ASN A 14 9.16 10.01 -8.49
N GLU A 15 10.28 10.75 -8.44
CA GLU A 15 10.81 11.45 -9.60
C GLU A 15 11.21 10.47 -10.70
N ARG A 16 10.90 10.84 -11.94
CA ARG A 16 11.23 10.04 -13.11
C ARG A 16 12.58 10.50 -13.68
N SER A 17 13.67 9.84 -13.30
CA SER A 17 15.00 10.10 -13.83
C SER A 17 15.76 8.80 -14.12
N TYR A 18 16.72 8.86 -15.07
CA TYR A 18 17.62 7.74 -15.33
C TYR A 18 18.50 7.43 -14.11
N GLU A 19 18.95 8.47 -13.42
CA GLU A 19 19.77 8.34 -12.21
C GLU A 19 19.03 7.55 -11.12
N ARG A 20 17.76 7.87 -10.88
CA ARG A 20 16.91 7.11 -9.96
C ARG A 20 16.81 5.64 -10.37
N LYS A 21 16.69 5.36 -11.68
CA LYS A 21 16.58 3.97 -12.17
C LYS A 21 17.87 3.19 -11.96
N VAL A 22 19.01 3.82 -12.11
CA VAL A 22 20.31 3.23 -11.79
C VAL A 22 20.43 2.93 -10.30
N ARG A 23 20.09 3.90 -9.44
CA ARG A 23 20.06 3.69 -7.98
C ARG A 23 19.13 2.55 -7.57
N GLU A 24 17.94 2.46 -8.18
CA GLU A 24 16.98 1.36 -7.96
C GLU A 24 17.60 -0.02 -8.22
N ILE A 25 18.39 -0.15 -9.28
CA ILE A 25 19.08 -1.41 -9.61
C ILE A 25 20.11 -1.76 -8.55
N PHE A 26 20.96 -0.80 -8.14
CA PHE A 26 22.00 -1.05 -7.14
C PHE A 26 21.39 -1.40 -5.77
N ILE A 27 20.36 -0.69 -5.34
CA ILE A 27 19.66 -1.01 -4.09
C ILE A 27 19.03 -2.40 -4.18
N ALA A 28 18.39 -2.75 -5.31
CA ALA A 28 17.81 -4.07 -5.49
C ALA A 28 18.87 -5.19 -5.40
N LEU A 29 20.06 -5.00 -5.98
CA LEU A 29 21.16 -5.96 -5.87
C LEU A 29 21.65 -6.11 -4.43
N GLU A 30 21.74 -5.02 -3.68
CA GLU A 30 22.13 -5.09 -2.26
C GLU A 30 21.05 -5.77 -1.39
N LEU A 31 19.78 -5.55 -1.69
CA LEU A 31 18.68 -6.26 -1.01
C LEU A 31 18.76 -7.78 -1.28
N GLU A 32 18.96 -8.18 -2.53
CA GLU A 32 19.07 -9.59 -2.92
C GLU A 32 20.30 -10.30 -2.30
N LYS A 33 21.37 -9.54 -1.95
CA LYS A 33 22.52 -10.08 -1.22
C LYS A 33 22.26 -10.27 0.27
N LYS A 34 21.47 -9.39 0.88
CA LYS A 34 21.26 -9.33 2.33
C LYS A 34 20.07 -10.13 2.82
N TYR A 35 19.04 -10.27 2.01
CA TYR A 35 17.77 -10.86 2.38
C TYR A 35 17.37 -12.01 1.49
N THR A 36 16.70 -13.00 2.04
CA THR A 36 16.11 -14.09 1.27
C THR A 36 14.95 -13.58 0.42
N LYS A 37 14.55 -14.36 -0.59
CA LYS A 37 13.40 -14.02 -1.43
C LYS A 37 12.11 -13.89 -0.62
N ASP A 38 11.91 -14.73 0.38
CA ASP A 38 10.74 -14.70 1.25
C ASP A 38 10.71 -13.40 2.08
N GLN A 39 11.86 -12.98 2.64
CA GLN A 39 11.97 -11.72 3.35
C GLN A 39 11.71 -10.51 2.44
N ILE A 40 12.23 -10.53 1.21
CA ILE A 40 11.98 -9.47 0.22
C ILE A 40 10.49 -9.43 -0.15
N LEU A 41 9.85 -10.59 -0.32
CA LEU A 41 8.42 -10.68 -0.59
C LEU A 41 7.59 -10.17 0.59
N GLU A 42 7.96 -10.53 1.80
CA GLU A 42 7.31 -10.03 3.02
C GLU A 42 7.41 -8.50 3.12
N PHE A 43 8.60 -7.94 2.92
CA PHE A 43 8.78 -6.49 2.88
C PHE A 43 7.95 -5.83 1.77
N TYR A 44 7.91 -6.45 0.59
CA TYR A 44 7.13 -5.94 -0.54
C TYR A 44 5.65 -5.91 -0.22
N ILE A 45 5.07 -7.03 0.23
CA ILE A 45 3.63 -7.16 0.46
C ILE A 45 3.15 -6.28 1.62
N ASN A 46 4.01 -6.01 2.59
CA ASN A 46 3.72 -5.12 3.72
C ASN A 46 3.87 -3.62 3.40
N ASN A 47 4.46 -3.27 2.25
CA ASN A 47 4.70 -1.86 1.89
C ASN A 47 4.00 -1.40 0.62
N ILE A 48 3.54 -2.32 -0.24
CA ILE A 48 2.95 -1.95 -1.52
C ILE A 48 1.58 -1.29 -1.35
N TYR A 49 1.25 -0.40 -2.30
CA TYR A 49 -0.02 0.32 -2.31
C TYR A 49 -1.15 -0.50 -2.92
N PHE A 50 -2.25 -0.65 -2.20
CA PHE A 50 -3.44 -1.40 -2.57
C PHE A 50 -4.66 -0.52 -2.90
N ALA A 51 -4.47 0.69 -3.41
CA ALA A 51 -5.50 1.70 -3.61
C ALA A 51 -6.17 2.22 -2.31
N ASN A 52 -7.02 3.22 -2.42
CA ASN A 52 -7.85 3.79 -1.34
C ASN A 52 -7.08 4.13 -0.04
N GLY A 53 -5.79 4.47 -0.15
CA GLY A 53 -4.96 4.82 1.01
C GLY A 53 -4.40 3.61 1.78
N TYR A 54 -4.66 2.38 1.34
CA TYR A 54 -4.15 1.19 2.01
C TYR A 54 -2.74 0.84 1.53
N TYR A 55 -1.79 0.84 2.45
CA TYR A 55 -0.42 0.38 2.26
C TYR A 55 -0.19 -0.89 3.07
N GLY A 56 0.29 -1.93 2.41
CA GLY A 56 0.46 -3.26 2.98
C GLY A 56 -0.81 -4.11 3.00
N ILE A 57 -0.60 -5.44 2.98
CA ILE A 57 -1.67 -6.44 2.83
C ILE A 57 -2.63 -6.44 4.02
N GLU A 58 -2.13 -6.24 5.24
CA GLU A 58 -2.97 -6.22 6.44
C GLU A 58 -3.94 -5.03 6.43
N ALA A 59 -3.45 -3.85 6.04
CA ALA A 59 -4.30 -2.66 5.90
C ALA A 59 -5.35 -2.84 4.79
N ALA A 60 -4.95 -3.45 3.66
CA ALA A 60 -5.85 -3.74 2.56
C ALA A 60 -6.92 -4.79 2.94
N SER A 61 -6.52 -5.88 3.61
CA SER A 61 -7.43 -6.91 4.08
C SER A 61 -8.48 -6.35 5.04
N LYS A 62 -8.05 -5.61 6.04
CA LYS A 62 -8.96 -4.92 6.97
C LYS A 62 -9.84 -3.89 6.26
N GLY A 63 -9.24 -3.14 5.33
CA GLY A 63 -9.94 -2.09 4.61
C GLY A 63 -11.02 -2.59 3.64
N TYR A 64 -10.80 -3.71 2.97
CA TYR A 64 -11.74 -4.24 1.99
C TYR A 64 -12.65 -5.34 2.54
N PHE A 65 -12.16 -6.16 3.47
CA PHE A 65 -12.86 -7.34 3.96
C PHE A 65 -13.15 -7.33 5.46
N ASN A 66 -12.62 -6.34 6.19
CA ASN A 66 -12.76 -6.22 7.65
C ASN A 66 -12.23 -7.46 8.40
N LYS A 67 -11.20 -8.12 7.87
CA LYS A 67 -10.53 -9.27 8.48
C LYS A 67 -9.01 -9.17 8.38
N SER A 68 -8.30 -9.95 9.17
CA SER A 68 -6.84 -10.00 9.09
C SER A 68 -6.37 -10.67 7.81
N ALA A 69 -5.20 -10.27 7.30
CA ALA A 69 -4.61 -10.87 6.10
C ALA A 69 -4.37 -12.38 6.22
N LYS A 70 -4.13 -12.89 7.43
CA LYS A 70 -3.97 -14.33 7.70
C LYS A 70 -5.27 -15.14 7.51
N ASP A 71 -6.42 -14.48 7.56
CA ASP A 71 -7.75 -15.08 7.47
C ASP A 71 -8.34 -14.95 6.05
N LEU A 72 -7.55 -14.44 5.09
CA LEU A 72 -7.94 -14.39 3.68
C LEU A 72 -7.97 -15.78 3.07
N ASP A 73 -9.02 -16.07 2.33
CA ASP A 73 -9.06 -17.23 1.46
C ASP A 73 -8.31 -16.99 0.14
N LEU A 74 -8.22 -18.02 -0.71
CA LEU A 74 -7.51 -17.95 -1.98
C LEU A 74 -8.12 -16.93 -2.93
N ALA A 75 -9.46 -16.82 -2.98
CA ALA A 75 -10.17 -15.91 -3.86
C ALA A 75 -9.90 -14.45 -3.49
N GLU A 76 -9.98 -14.14 -2.20
CA GLU A 76 -9.71 -12.81 -1.65
C GLU A 76 -8.23 -12.41 -1.78
N ALA A 77 -7.32 -13.34 -1.50
CA ALA A 77 -5.88 -13.12 -1.69
C ALA A 77 -5.56 -12.80 -3.16
N ALA A 78 -6.08 -13.58 -4.11
CA ALA A 78 -5.93 -13.32 -5.55
C ALA A 78 -6.59 -12.00 -5.98
N PHE A 79 -7.71 -11.64 -5.36
CA PHE A 79 -8.38 -10.37 -5.59
C PHE A 79 -7.51 -9.19 -5.15
N LEU A 80 -6.96 -9.22 -3.94
CA LEU A 80 -6.05 -8.18 -3.46
C LEU A 80 -4.78 -8.11 -4.32
N CYS A 81 -4.19 -9.24 -4.70
CA CYS A 81 -3.03 -9.29 -5.59
C CYS A 81 -3.28 -8.66 -6.97
N SER A 82 -4.54 -8.44 -7.34
CA SER A 82 -4.89 -7.76 -8.59
C SER A 82 -4.56 -6.27 -8.58
N ILE A 83 -4.61 -5.61 -7.41
CA ILE A 83 -4.62 -4.16 -7.25
C ILE A 83 -3.25 -3.52 -7.54
N PRO A 84 -2.12 -4.01 -6.97
CA PRO A 84 -0.84 -3.31 -7.02
C PRO A 84 -0.27 -3.07 -8.41
N ASN A 85 -0.68 -3.83 -9.40
CA ASN A 85 -0.20 -3.67 -10.77
C ASN A 85 -0.58 -2.30 -11.38
N ARG A 86 -1.85 -1.89 -11.20
CA ARG A 86 -2.39 -0.58 -11.60
C ARG A 86 -3.50 -0.18 -10.62
N PRO A 87 -3.17 0.41 -9.47
CA PRO A 87 -4.16 0.68 -8.41
C PRO A 87 -5.35 1.53 -8.85
N SER A 88 -5.16 2.48 -9.77
CA SER A 88 -6.26 3.27 -10.32
C SER A 88 -7.18 2.48 -11.26
N LEU A 89 -6.68 1.46 -11.99
CA LEU A 89 -7.49 0.66 -12.91
C LEU A 89 -8.17 -0.52 -12.20
N TYR A 90 -7.55 -1.02 -11.15
CA TYR A 90 -8.00 -2.17 -10.37
C TYR A 90 -8.43 -1.78 -8.95
N ASN A 91 -8.89 -0.52 -8.78
CA ASN A 91 -9.50 -0.08 -7.54
C ASN A 91 -10.82 -0.83 -7.31
N PRO A 92 -10.95 -1.63 -6.24
CA PRO A 92 -12.16 -2.42 -6.01
C PRO A 92 -13.43 -1.60 -5.82
N LEU A 93 -13.32 -0.40 -5.28
CA LEU A 93 -14.48 0.46 -5.00
C LEU A 93 -14.98 1.19 -6.25
N GLU A 94 -14.11 1.42 -7.24
CA GLU A 94 -14.45 2.14 -8.47
C GLU A 94 -14.58 1.22 -9.67
N HIS A 95 -13.72 0.20 -9.74
CA HIS A 95 -13.55 -0.67 -10.90
C HIS A 95 -13.62 -2.16 -10.54
N TYR A 96 -14.56 -2.54 -9.68
CA TYR A 96 -14.76 -3.91 -9.18
C TYR A 96 -14.67 -4.99 -10.26
N LYS A 97 -15.36 -4.79 -11.40
CA LYS A 97 -15.36 -5.75 -12.52
C LYS A 97 -13.98 -5.96 -13.14
N ASN A 98 -13.15 -4.92 -13.18
CA ASN A 98 -11.78 -5.03 -13.68
C ASN A 98 -10.90 -5.84 -12.73
N THR A 99 -11.09 -5.64 -11.43
CA THR A 99 -10.39 -6.37 -10.38
C THR A 99 -10.76 -7.85 -10.42
N LEU A 100 -12.05 -8.20 -10.59
CA LEU A 100 -12.50 -9.58 -10.75
C LEU A 100 -11.90 -10.25 -11.99
N LYS A 101 -11.90 -9.57 -13.13
CA LYS A 101 -11.28 -10.12 -14.36
C LYS A 101 -9.79 -10.40 -14.15
N ARG A 102 -9.11 -9.56 -13.39
CA ARG A 102 -7.70 -9.77 -13.08
C ARG A 102 -7.50 -10.87 -12.05
N LYS A 103 -8.37 -10.99 -11.02
CA LYS A 103 -8.41 -12.13 -10.09
C LYS A 103 -8.42 -13.46 -10.88
N SER A 104 -9.39 -13.61 -11.80
CA SER A 104 -9.50 -14.83 -12.61
C SER A 104 -8.23 -15.12 -13.42
N ARG A 105 -7.58 -14.09 -13.96
CA ARG A 105 -6.29 -14.23 -14.67
C ARG A 105 -5.17 -14.69 -13.74
N ILE A 106 -5.09 -14.14 -12.54
CA ILE A 106 -4.08 -14.53 -11.54
C ILE A 106 -4.28 -15.98 -11.14
N LEU A 107 -5.51 -16.37 -10.79
CA LEU A 107 -5.85 -17.76 -10.45
C LEU A 107 -5.50 -18.72 -11.60
N LYS A 108 -5.78 -18.33 -12.86
CA LYS A 108 -5.39 -19.14 -14.02
C LYS A 108 -3.87 -19.30 -14.13
N GLN A 109 -3.11 -18.23 -13.90
CA GLN A 109 -1.64 -18.28 -13.89
C GLN A 109 -1.11 -19.16 -12.76
N MET A 110 -1.76 -19.15 -11.58
CA MET A 110 -1.40 -20.04 -10.47
C MET A 110 -1.66 -21.50 -10.80
N LEU A 111 -2.77 -21.80 -11.48
CA LEU A 111 -3.07 -23.15 -11.98
C LEU A 111 -2.04 -23.58 -13.03
N ASP A 112 -1.75 -22.73 -14.01
CA ASP A 112 -0.79 -23.02 -15.09
C ASP A 112 0.65 -23.19 -14.58
N ALA A 113 0.95 -22.67 -13.38
CA ALA A 113 2.23 -22.80 -12.69
C ALA A 113 2.22 -23.92 -11.61
N ASP A 114 1.19 -24.77 -11.59
CA ASP A 114 1.00 -25.85 -10.60
C ASP A 114 1.05 -25.38 -9.13
N CYS A 115 0.75 -24.11 -8.88
CA CYS A 115 0.68 -23.55 -7.52
C CYS A 115 -0.63 -23.89 -6.80
N ILE A 116 -1.69 -24.16 -7.56
CA ILE A 116 -3.02 -24.59 -7.08
C ILE A 116 -3.56 -25.71 -7.95
N THR A 117 -4.44 -26.51 -7.39
CA THR A 117 -5.15 -27.57 -8.09
C THR A 117 -6.30 -27.03 -8.96
N ALA A 118 -6.79 -27.84 -9.89
CA ALA A 118 -7.96 -27.48 -10.70
C ALA A 118 -9.24 -27.29 -9.87
N ALA A 119 -9.37 -28.00 -8.75
CA ALA A 119 -10.47 -27.84 -7.81
C ALA A 119 -10.39 -26.47 -7.09
N GLU A 120 -9.25 -26.15 -6.50
CA GLU A 120 -9.01 -24.85 -5.83
C GLU A 120 -9.19 -23.68 -6.81
N TYR A 121 -8.73 -23.83 -8.05
CA TYR A 121 -8.97 -22.83 -9.10
C TYR A 121 -10.46 -22.62 -9.35
N SER A 122 -11.21 -23.70 -9.51
CA SER A 122 -12.65 -23.64 -9.76
C SER A 122 -13.37 -22.95 -8.61
N ASP A 123 -13.12 -23.40 -7.39
CA ASP A 123 -13.78 -22.88 -6.19
C ASP A 123 -13.47 -21.37 -6.03
N ALA A 124 -12.19 -21.00 -6.01
CA ALA A 124 -11.79 -19.61 -5.87
C ALA A 124 -12.22 -18.70 -7.04
N ASN A 125 -12.31 -19.23 -8.27
CA ASN A 125 -12.70 -18.42 -9.41
C ASN A 125 -14.19 -18.07 -9.40
N TYR A 126 -15.05 -18.99 -8.98
CA TYR A 126 -16.49 -18.78 -8.90
C TYR A 126 -16.96 -18.21 -7.56
N GLU A 127 -16.10 -18.17 -6.57
CA GLU A 127 -16.38 -17.58 -5.28
C GLU A 127 -16.71 -16.09 -5.40
N GLU A 128 -17.84 -15.70 -4.80
CA GLU A 128 -18.29 -14.30 -4.78
C GLU A 128 -17.44 -13.48 -3.80
N ILE A 129 -16.81 -12.45 -4.31
CA ILE A 129 -16.03 -11.52 -3.49
C ILE A 129 -16.97 -10.47 -2.88
N ILE A 130 -17.21 -10.58 -1.60
CA ILE A 130 -18.05 -9.64 -0.86
C ILE A 130 -17.14 -8.60 -0.19
N LEU A 131 -17.16 -7.39 -0.71
CA LEU A 131 -16.48 -6.28 -0.05
C LEU A 131 -17.29 -5.87 1.18
N ASN A 132 -16.66 -5.94 2.33
CA ASN A 132 -17.17 -5.42 3.59
C ASN A 132 -16.21 -4.30 4.06
N PRO A 133 -16.18 -3.16 3.36
CA PRO A 133 -15.28 -2.10 3.76
C PRO A 133 -15.68 -1.72 5.18
N ALA A 134 -14.78 -1.98 6.12
CA ALA A 134 -14.88 -1.36 7.43
C ALA A 134 -15.21 0.08 7.14
N GLN A 135 -16.34 0.60 7.71
CA GLN A 135 -16.68 2.01 7.56
C GLN A 135 -15.37 2.74 7.69
N ALA A 136 -15.00 3.48 6.64
CA ALA A 136 -13.69 4.10 6.58
C ALA A 136 -13.47 4.73 7.94
N LEU A 137 -12.85 3.97 8.82
CA LEU A 137 -12.36 4.54 10.03
C LEU A 137 -11.46 5.62 9.47
N LYS A 138 -11.92 6.86 9.59
CA LYS A 138 -11.04 8.00 9.76
C LYS A 138 -10.23 7.73 11.04
N THR A 139 -9.54 6.62 11.05
CA THR A 139 -8.40 6.39 11.89
C THR A 139 -7.26 7.15 11.23
N GLN A 140 -7.42 8.45 11.28
CA GLN A 140 -6.27 9.21 11.73
C GLN A 140 -5.94 8.56 13.07
N ASN A 141 -5.10 7.52 13.01
CA ASN A 141 -4.54 6.95 14.22
C ASN A 141 -3.89 8.13 14.92
N TYR A 142 -4.38 8.49 16.11
CA TYR A 142 -3.86 9.62 16.89
C TYR A 142 -2.33 9.61 16.91
N MET A 143 -1.72 8.43 16.99
CA MET A 143 -0.27 8.26 16.97
C MET A 143 0.37 8.65 15.64
N THR A 144 -0.23 8.27 14.50
CA THR A 144 0.29 8.66 13.17
C THR A 144 0.10 10.15 12.91
N THR A 145 -1.06 10.70 13.27
CA THR A 145 -1.32 12.14 13.13
C THR A 145 -0.41 12.95 14.06
N TYR A 146 -0.20 12.46 15.27
CA TYR A 146 0.71 13.10 16.23
C TYR A 146 2.17 13.01 15.74
N ALA A 147 2.63 11.84 15.26
CA ALA A 147 3.97 11.68 14.71
C ALA A 147 4.22 12.58 13.48
N ILE A 148 3.26 12.67 12.56
CA ILE A 148 3.32 13.58 11.41
C ILE A 148 3.38 15.03 11.88
N SER A 149 2.54 15.41 12.83
CA SER A 149 2.54 16.78 13.40
C SER A 149 3.88 17.11 14.06
N CYS A 150 4.44 16.19 14.85
CA CYS A 150 5.75 16.38 15.47
C CYS A 150 6.89 16.50 14.44
N ALA A 151 6.89 15.63 13.42
CA ALA A 151 7.88 15.67 12.34
C ALA A 151 7.78 16.98 11.54
N THR A 152 6.56 17.42 11.21
CA THR A 152 6.32 18.68 10.52
C THR A 152 6.82 19.86 11.33
N LYS A 153 6.49 19.91 12.63
CA LYS A 153 6.98 20.97 13.52
C LYS A 153 8.51 21.00 13.60
N ALA A 154 9.14 19.84 13.77
CA ALA A 154 10.60 19.75 13.83
C ALA A 154 11.26 20.21 12.53
N LEU A 155 10.71 19.87 11.37
CA LEU A 155 11.20 20.32 10.06
C LEU A 155 11.04 21.84 9.87
N MET A 156 9.92 22.39 10.31
CA MET A 156 9.66 23.83 10.23
C MET A 156 10.62 24.60 11.13
N GLN A 157 10.83 24.14 12.36
CA GLN A 157 11.80 24.73 13.30
C GLN A 157 13.24 24.66 12.76
N ALA A 158 13.63 23.55 12.15
CA ALA A 158 14.94 23.39 11.51
C ALA A 158 15.15 24.37 10.34
N ARG A 159 14.06 24.86 9.72
CA ARG A 159 14.07 25.91 8.69
C ARG A 159 13.92 27.34 9.23
N GLY A 160 13.98 27.51 10.57
CA GLY A 160 13.92 28.81 11.22
C GLY A 160 12.51 29.34 11.48
N PHE A 161 11.47 28.46 11.38
CA PHE A 161 10.12 28.86 11.71
C PHE A 161 9.91 28.77 13.23
N GLU A 162 9.48 29.86 13.83
CA GLU A 162 9.13 29.93 15.26
C GLU A 162 7.63 29.79 15.46
N PHE A 163 7.21 28.79 16.24
CA PHE A 163 5.79 28.58 16.53
C PHE A 163 5.32 29.50 17.66
N GLN A 164 4.31 30.30 17.37
CA GLN A 164 3.64 31.15 18.36
C GLN A 164 2.42 30.41 18.92
N TYR A 165 2.35 30.29 20.25
CA TYR A 165 1.28 29.56 20.94
C TYR A 165 0.33 30.50 21.72
N LYS A 166 0.65 31.79 21.79
CA LYS A 166 -0.19 32.80 22.41
C LYS A 166 -0.33 33.97 21.46
N PHE A 167 -1.55 34.41 21.24
CA PHE A 167 -1.92 35.53 20.39
C PHE A 167 -2.64 36.56 21.26
N ASP A 168 -2.36 37.83 21.08
CA ASP A 168 -2.98 38.92 21.83
C ASP A 168 -4.38 39.25 21.27
N SER A 169 -4.67 38.84 20.02
CA SER A 169 -5.98 38.99 19.37
C SER A 169 -6.33 37.85 18.40
N THR A 170 -7.62 37.71 18.14
CA THR A 170 -8.16 36.75 17.13
C THR A 170 -7.72 37.10 15.70
N GLU A 171 -7.44 38.37 15.43
CA GLU A 171 -6.98 38.85 14.13
C GLU A 171 -5.52 38.48 13.88
N GLU A 172 -4.69 38.58 14.90
CA GLU A 172 -3.27 38.13 14.85
C GLU A 172 -3.19 36.61 14.61
N GLN A 173 -4.01 35.84 15.31
CA GLN A 173 -4.10 34.38 15.08
C GLN A 173 -4.45 34.05 13.64
N LYS A 174 -5.44 34.71 13.06
CA LYS A 174 -5.84 34.50 11.67
C LYS A 174 -4.79 34.92 10.64
N GLN A 175 -3.93 35.88 10.96
CA GLN A 175 -2.79 36.27 10.11
C GLN A 175 -1.68 35.22 10.16
N TYR A 176 -1.47 34.63 11.34
CA TYR A 176 -0.46 33.59 11.55
C TYR A 176 -0.84 32.25 10.89
N GLU A 177 -2.12 31.92 10.80
CA GLU A 177 -2.65 30.69 10.20
C GLU A 177 -2.73 30.74 8.66
N LYS A 178 -2.49 31.89 8.02
CA LYS A 178 -2.40 32.05 6.57
C LYS A 178 -0.99 31.77 6.03
#